data_8f57ac4b609acde9b21d37bfdf7280d9
#
_entry.id   8f57ac4b609acde9b21d37bfdf7280d9
#
_cell.length_a   1.000
_cell.length_b   1.000
_cell.length_c   1.000
_cell.angle_alpha   90.00
_cell.angle_beta   90.00
_cell.angle_gamma   90.00
#
_symmetry.space_group_name_H-M   'P 1'
#
loop_
_entity.id
_entity.type
_entity.pdbx_description
1 polymer ?
#
loop_
_entity_poly.entity_id
_entity_poly.type
_entity_poly.pdbx_seq_one_letter_code
_entity_poly.pdbx_strand_id
1 'polypeptide(L)'
;MREKLKPRSEKLLFHVTTSDVVDAICTRNFDRVCGKNGTKYGQGSYFVVDASYSNKLSKLEGDKTRYMFVAKVLTGEFKSGEQNFRQPPLKDPSNLAGDFYDSCVDDENQPKISVIFDNEQCYSSYLIKYFLK
;
A
#
# COMPACT_ATOMS: atom_id res chain seq x y z
N MET A 1 1.27 0.83 20.40
CA MET A 1 2.65 0.59 20.79
C MET A 1 3.46 0.08 19.64
N ARG A 2 4.56 0.72 19.39
CA ARG A 2 5.40 0.39 18.24
C ARG A 2 6.09 -0.97 18.38
N GLU A 3 6.34 -1.41 19.57
CA GLU A 3 6.99 -2.70 19.78
C GLU A 3 6.15 -3.88 19.30
N LYS A 4 4.90 -3.67 18.97
CA LYS A 4 4.09 -4.71 18.34
C LYS A 4 4.57 -5.00 16.93
N LEU A 5 5.11 -4.00 16.26
CA LEU A 5 5.57 -4.12 14.87
C LEU A 5 7.03 -4.52 14.89
N LYS A 6 7.29 -5.78 14.65
CA LYS A 6 8.64 -6.32 14.69
C LYS A 6 9.41 -5.92 13.45
N PRO A 7 10.74 -5.74 13.54
CA PRO A 7 11.53 -5.37 12.36
C PRO A 7 11.31 -6.27 11.14
N ARG A 8 11.11 -7.57 11.36
CA ARG A 8 10.89 -8.50 10.26
C ARG A 8 9.55 -8.30 9.58
N SER A 9 8.68 -7.48 10.14
CA SER A 9 7.41 -7.14 9.50
C SER A 9 7.56 -6.07 8.45
N GLU A 10 8.73 -5.43 8.39
CA GLU A 10 9.00 -4.38 7.42
C GLU A 10 9.38 -4.99 6.08
N LYS A 11 8.78 -4.47 5.01
CA LYS A 11 9.07 -4.92 3.65
C LYS A 11 9.33 -3.74 2.76
N LEU A 12 10.13 -3.95 1.72
CA LEU A 12 10.29 -2.96 0.66
C LEU A 12 9.22 -3.24 -0.38
N LEU A 13 8.36 -2.28 -0.59
CA LEU A 13 7.27 -2.39 -1.55
C LEU A 13 7.28 -1.19 -2.48
N PHE A 14 6.48 -1.26 -3.54
CA PHE A 14 6.52 -0.27 -4.61
C PHE A 14 5.16 0.37 -4.82
N HIS A 15 5.19 1.64 -5.19
CA HIS A 15 3.98 2.39 -5.55
C HIS A 15 4.30 3.22 -6.79
N VAL A 16 3.61 2.92 -7.89
CA VAL A 16 3.83 3.63 -9.15
C VAL A 16 2.72 4.66 -9.34
N THR A 17 3.09 5.86 -9.73
CA THR A 17 2.14 6.94 -9.90
C THR A 17 2.61 7.92 -10.98
N THR A 18 1.85 9.00 -11.17
CA THR A 18 2.17 10.07 -12.11
C THR A 18 2.66 11.30 -11.35
N SER A 19 3.20 12.29 -12.10
CA SER A 19 3.82 13.46 -11.49
C SER A 19 2.86 14.29 -10.64
N ASP A 20 1.58 14.30 -10.98
CA ASP A 20 0.60 15.08 -10.24
C ASP A 20 0.36 14.57 -8.82
N VAL A 21 0.67 13.30 -8.55
CA VAL A 21 0.50 12.70 -7.23
C VAL A 21 1.80 12.74 -6.43
N VAL A 22 2.96 12.85 -7.11
CA VAL A 22 4.27 12.79 -6.44
C VAL A 22 4.41 13.85 -5.35
N ASP A 23 4.03 15.10 -5.66
CA ASP A 23 4.16 16.17 -4.68
C ASP A 23 3.30 15.94 -3.43
N ALA A 24 2.11 15.39 -3.63
CA ALA A 24 1.24 15.07 -2.50
C ALA A 24 1.86 14.00 -1.61
N ILE A 25 2.48 12.99 -2.21
CA ILE A 25 3.14 11.93 -1.45
C ILE A 25 4.37 12.48 -0.72
N CYS A 26 5.16 13.31 -1.39
CA CYS A 26 6.35 13.90 -0.76
C CYS A 26 6.00 14.83 0.40
N THR A 27 4.84 15.49 0.32
CA THR A 27 4.40 16.41 1.35
C THR A 27 3.66 15.73 2.49
N ARG A 28 2.79 14.78 2.16
CA ARG A 28 1.87 14.16 3.13
C ARG A 28 2.06 12.66 3.28
N ASN A 29 3.18 12.14 2.78
CA ASN A 29 3.44 10.70 2.73
C ASN A 29 2.34 10.01 1.90
N PHE A 30 2.04 8.76 2.19
CA PHE A 30 1.08 7.99 1.41
C PHE A 30 -0.35 8.08 1.95
N ASP A 31 -0.72 9.21 2.52
CA ASP A 31 -2.01 9.38 3.18
C ASP A 31 -3.18 9.00 2.25
N ARG A 32 -3.57 7.73 2.32
CA ARG A 32 -4.69 7.15 1.56
C ARG A 32 -4.61 7.43 0.06
N VAL A 33 -3.40 7.32 -0.48
CA VAL A 33 -3.20 7.48 -1.92
C VAL A 33 -3.64 6.20 -2.62
N CYS A 34 -4.84 6.22 -3.17
CA CYS A 34 -5.36 5.12 -3.96
C CYS A 34 -5.24 5.47 -5.43
N GLY A 35 -4.92 4.50 -6.25
CA GLY A 35 -5.04 4.67 -7.68
C GLY A 35 -6.50 4.84 -8.07
N LYS A 36 -6.76 5.31 -9.28
CA LYS A 36 -8.13 5.52 -9.76
C LYS A 36 -8.99 4.27 -9.68
N ASN A 37 -8.37 3.10 -9.79
CA ASN A 37 -9.05 1.83 -9.70
C ASN A 37 -8.68 1.06 -8.42
N GLY A 38 -8.14 1.76 -7.44
CA GLY A 38 -7.45 1.14 -6.33
C GLY A 38 -8.22 1.05 -5.04
N THR A 39 -9.45 0.54 -5.07
CA THR A 39 -10.19 0.33 -3.82
C THR A 39 -10.67 -1.11 -3.66
N LYS A 40 -10.30 -1.99 -4.57
CA LYS A 40 -10.82 -3.35 -4.57
C LYS A 40 -10.58 -4.11 -3.26
N TYR A 41 -9.45 -3.86 -2.61
CA TYR A 41 -9.09 -4.54 -1.36
C TYR A 41 -9.11 -3.64 -0.14
N GLY A 42 -9.69 -2.47 -0.27
CA GLY A 42 -9.81 -1.51 0.80
C GLY A 42 -9.45 -0.11 0.36
N GLN A 43 -9.85 0.87 1.17
CA GLN A 43 -9.65 2.28 0.87
C GLN A 43 -8.44 2.81 1.62
N GLY A 44 -7.26 2.38 1.21
CA GLY A 44 -6.00 2.79 1.80
C GLY A 44 -4.95 3.01 0.72
N SER A 45 -3.70 3.06 1.11
CA SER A 45 -2.59 3.23 0.19
C SER A 45 -2.14 1.87 -0.32
N TYR A 46 -1.99 1.73 -1.63
CA TYR A 46 -1.70 0.47 -2.29
C TYR A 46 -0.23 0.35 -2.64
N PHE A 47 0.35 -0.78 -2.28
CA PHE A 47 1.74 -1.11 -2.59
C PHE A 47 1.79 -2.49 -3.21
N VAL A 48 2.79 -2.73 -4.05
CA VAL A 48 2.98 -4.03 -4.68
C VAL A 48 4.37 -4.55 -4.37
N VAL A 49 4.49 -5.88 -4.40
CA VAL A 49 5.76 -6.55 -4.08
C VAL A 49 6.73 -6.55 -5.27
N ASP A 50 6.22 -6.31 -6.47
CA ASP A 50 6.99 -6.38 -7.71
C ASP A 50 6.71 -5.15 -8.53
N ALA A 51 7.77 -4.39 -8.88
CA ALA A 51 7.61 -3.16 -9.64
C ALA A 51 6.94 -3.39 -10.99
N SER A 52 7.24 -4.50 -11.66
CA SER A 52 6.61 -4.78 -12.95
C SER A 52 5.12 -5.04 -12.80
N TYR A 53 4.70 -5.63 -11.71
CA TYR A 53 3.28 -5.84 -11.42
C TYR A 53 2.57 -4.50 -11.21
N SER A 54 3.25 -3.56 -10.58
CA SER A 54 2.71 -2.22 -10.38
C SER A 54 2.38 -1.54 -11.70
N ASN A 55 3.25 -1.71 -12.71
CA ASN A 55 3.00 -1.15 -14.03
C ASN A 55 1.75 -1.72 -14.68
N LYS A 56 1.46 -2.99 -14.44
CA LYS A 56 0.25 -3.63 -14.97
C LYS A 56 -1.00 -3.12 -14.29
N LEU A 57 -0.91 -2.84 -12.99
CA LEU A 57 -2.07 -2.39 -12.21
C LEU A 57 -2.38 -0.92 -12.46
N SER A 58 -1.36 -0.11 -12.64
CA SER A 58 -1.54 1.32 -12.84
C SER A 58 -1.91 1.56 -14.29
N LYS A 59 -3.20 1.60 -14.57
CA LYS A 59 -3.69 1.92 -15.91
C LYS A 59 -3.66 3.43 -16.10
N LEU A 60 -2.46 3.98 -16.03
CA LEU A 60 -2.26 5.40 -16.20
C LEU A 60 -2.16 5.70 -17.68
N GLU A 61 -3.10 6.47 -18.17
CA GLU A 61 -3.17 6.81 -19.58
C GLU A 61 -2.42 8.10 -19.89
N GLY A 62 -2.09 8.30 -21.13
CA GLY A 62 -1.50 9.53 -21.62
C GLY A 62 0.00 9.54 -21.46
N ASP A 63 0.50 10.28 -20.50
CA ASP A 63 1.93 10.46 -20.30
C ASP A 63 2.62 9.11 -20.00
N LYS A 64 3.69 8.85 -20.74
CA LYS A 64 4.49 7.63 -20.53
C LYS A 64 5.48 7.76 -19.39
N THR A 65 5.59 8.93 -18.80
CA THR A 65 6.46 9.14 -17.64
C THR A 65 5.79 8.55 -16.41
N ARG A 66 6.57 7.80 -15.66
CA ARG A 66 6.09 7.18 -14.41
C ARG A 66 7.06 7.48 -13.29
N TYR A 67 6.52 7.52 -12.10
CA TYR A 67 7.29 7.70 -10.88
C TYR A 67 7.03 6.51 -9.98
N MET A 68 8.09 5.89 -9.48
CA MET A 68 7.97 4.74 -8.59
C MET A 68 8.57 5.08 -7.25
N PHE A 69 7.76 4.97 -6.22
CA PHE A 69 8.25 5.07 -4.85
C PHE A 69 8.66 3.68 -4.39
N VAL A 70 9.86 3.60 -3.83
CA VAL A 70 10.30 2.43 -3.09
C VAL A 70 10.12 2.76 -1.63
N ALA A 71 9.26 2.04 -0.96
CA ALA A 71 8.85 2.39 0.39
C ALA A 71 9.13 1.24 1.36
N LYS A 72 9.49 1.61 2.58
CA LYS A 72 9.54 0.67 3.70
C LYS A 72 8.13 0.63 4.28
N VAL A 73 7.55 -0.55 4.32
CA VAL A 73 6.16 -0.72 4.73
C VAL A 73 6.07 -1.75 5.84
N LEU A 74 5.45 -1.37 6.93
CA LEU A 74 5.20 -2.27 8.07
C LEU A 74 3.89 -2.98 7.81
N THR A 75 3.95 -4.14 7.16
CA THR A 75 2.77 -4.91 6.80
C THR A 75 2.19 -5.69 7.99
N GLY A 76 3.05 -6.11 8.91
CA GLY A 76 2.62 -6.86 10.08
C GLY A 76 1.81 -8.10 9.73
N GLU A 77 0.78 -8.35 10.50
CA GLU A 77 -0.17 -9.42 10.23
C GLU A 77 -1.27 -8.90 9.32
N PHE A 78 -1.63 -9.67 8.32
CA PHE A 78 -2.52 -9.20 7.27
C PHE A 78 -3.68 -10.17 7.01
N LYS A 79 -4.72 -9.64 6.39
CA LYS A 79 -5.92 -10.37 6.03
C LYS A 79 -6.38 -9.92 4.65
N SER A 80 -7.12 -10.76 3.94
CA SER A 80 -7.70 -10.36 2.66
C SER A 80 -8.57 -9.14 2.83
N GLY A 81 -8.42 -8.16 1.93
CA GLY A 81 -9.18 -6.93 1.99
C GLY A 81 -10.46 -6.98 1.18
N GLU A 82 -11.37 -6.06 1.47
CA GLU A 82 -12.61 -5.87 0.73
C GLU A 82 -12.78 -4.40 0.40
N GLN A 83 -13.50 -4.13 -0.65
CA GLN A 83 -13.60 -2.80 -1.23
C GLN A 83 -14.02 -1.71 -0.24
N ASN A 84 -14.92 -2.01 0.66
CA ASN A 84 -15.46 -1.02 1.60
C ASN A 84 -14.66 -0.89 2.90
N PHE A 85 -13.59 -1.64 3.07
CA PHE A 85 -12.78 -1.54 4.27
C PHE A 85 -12.07 -0.18 4.32
N ARG A 86 -12.16 0.48 5.47
CA ARG A 86 -11.42 1.72 5.74
C ARG A 86 -10.34 1.51 6.78
N GLN A 87 -10.25 0.31 7.30
CA GLN A 87 -9.22 -0.14 8.23
C GLN A 87 -9.16 -1.65 8.14
N PRO A 88 -8.08 -2.28 8.60
CA PRO A 88 -8.01 -3.73 8.62
C PRO A 88 -9.08 -4.30 9.54
N PRO A 89 -9.55 -5.51 9.27
CA PRO A 89 -10.58 -6.12 10.13
C PRO A 89 -10.00 -6.57 11.46
N LEU A 90 -10.90 -6.85 12.40
CA LEU A 90 -10.53 -7.46 13.68
C LEU A 90 -9.98 -8.85 13.45
N LYS A 91 -8.99 -9.24 14.24
CA LYS A 91 -8.46 -10.60 14.20
C LYS A 91 -9.49 -11.60 14.68
N ASP A 92 -10.30 -11.19 15.65
CA ASP A 92 -11.41 -12.00 16.16
C ASP A 92 -12.68 -11.16 16.08
N PRO A 93 -13.55 -11.41 15.11
CA PRO A 93 -14.79 -10.62 14.93
C PRO A 93 -15.71 -10.67 16.14
N SER A 94 -15.59 -11.68 17.00
CA SER A 94 -16.44 -11.79 18.17
C SER A 94 -15.93 -10.95 19.36
N ASN A 95 -14.72 -10.41 19.26
CA ASN A 95 -14.10 -9.60 20.32
C ASN A 95 -13.90 -8.17 19.82
N LEU A 96 -14.91 -7.32 20.02
CA LEU A 96 -14.87 -5.96 19.51
C LEU A 96 -13.80 -5.09 20.17
N ALA A 97 -13.30 -5.52 21.33
CA ALA A 97 -12.23 -4.81 22.02
C ALA A 97 -10.85 -5.38 21.69
N GLY A 98 -10.77 -6.33 20.77
CA GLY A 98 -9.53 -7.02 20.44
C GLY A 98 -8.69 -6.27 19.42
N ASP A 99 -7.62 -6.91 19.00
CA ASP A 99 -6.69 -6.35 18.05
C ASP A 99 -7.19 -6.45 16.60
N PHE A 100 -6.77 -5.48 15.81
CA PHE A 100 -6.99 -5.47 14.36
C PHE A 100 -5.78 -6.07 13.66
N TYR A 101 -5.99 -6.54 12.44
CA TYR A 101 -4.87 -6.83 11.55
C TYR A 101 -4.14 -5.53 11.23
N ASP A 102 -2.92 -5.63 10.76
CA ASP A 102 -2.09 -4.45 10.48
C ASP A 102 -2.28 -3.92 9.07
N SER A 103 -2.67 -4.78 8.14
CA SER A 103 -2.87 -4.41 6.74
C SER A 103 -3.81 -5.39 6.07
N CYS A 104 -4.18 -5.07 4.82
CA CYS A 104 -4.96 -5.97 3.98
C CYS A 104 -4.16 -6.34 2.75
N VAL A 105 -4.49 -7.49 2.17
CA VAL A 105 -3.81 -7.99 0.98
C VAL A 105 -4.83 -8.52 -0.02
N ASP A 106 -4.38 -8.73 -1.25
CA ASP A 106 -5.21 -9.34 -2.29
C ASP A 106 -5.37 -10.85 -2.08
N ASP A 107 -4.30 -11.52 -1.67
CA ASP A 107 -4.29 -12.97 -1.48
C ASP A 107 -3.43 -13.29 -0.26
N GLU A 108 -4.02 -13.90 0.75
CA GLU A 108 -3.29 -14.22 1.98
C GLU A 108 -2.20 -15.26 1.78
N ASN A 109 -2.35 -16.12 0.79
CA ASN A 109 -1.37 -17.17 0.53
C ASN A 109 -0.16 -16.66 -0.26
N GLN A 110 -0.39 -15.73 -1.18
CA GLN A 110 0.66 -15.13 -2.00
C GLN A 110 0.38 -13.65 -2.21
N PRO A 111 0.63 -12.82 -1.19
CA PRO A 111 0.33 -11.39 -1.31
C PRO A 111 1.17 -10.73 -2.40
N LYS A 112 0.51 -10.09 -3.34
CA LYS A 112 1.16 -9.26 -4.36
C LYS A 112 0.82 -7.79 -4.15
N ILE A 113 -0.31 -7.51 -3.52
CA ILE A 113 -0.77 -6.17 -3.22
C ILE A 113 -0.98 -6.08 -1.72
N SER A 114 -0.47 -5.00 -1.12
CA SER A 114 -0.71 -4.68 0.28
C SER A 114 -1.41 -3.34 0.37
N VAL A 115 -2.42 -3.24 1.20
CA VAL A 115 -3.18 -2.01 1.43
C VAL A 115 -2.91 -1.54 2.85
N ILE A 116 -2.39 -0.33 2.97
CA ILE A 116 -2.00 0.26 4.23
C ILE A 116 -2.96 1.40 4.55
N PHE A 117 -3.53 1.38 5.74
CA PHE A 117 -4.54 2.35 6.14
C PHE A 117 -3.98 3.43 7.08
N ASP A 118 -2.82 3.18 7.67
CA ASP A 118 -2.19 4.09 8.61
C ASP A 118 -0.90 4.62 8.00
N ASN A 119 -0.84 5.93 7.82
CA ASN A 119 0.30 6.59 7.20
C ASN A 119 1.62 6.34 7.95
N GLU A 120 1.55 6.05 9.25
CA GLU A 120 2.74 5.78 10.04
C GLU A 120 3.36 4.42 9.74
N GLN A 121 2.67 3.57 9.01
CA GLN A 121 3.19 2.26 8.65
C GLN A 121 4.01 2.26 7.37
N CYS A 122 4.11 3.39 6.69
CA CYS A 122 4.85 3.45 5.44
C CYS A 122 5.76 4.66 5.39
N TYR A 123 6.91 4.47 4.75
CA TYR A 123 7.94 5.47 4.67
C TYR A 123 8.63 5.38 3.32
N SER A 124 8.61 6.46 2.58
CA SER A 124 9.24 6.54 1.27
C SER A 124 10.77 6.58 1.42
N SER A 125 11.47 5.65 0.78
CA SER A 125 12.93 5.59 0.80
C SER A 125 13.53 6.18 -0.46
N TYR A 126 12.95 5.85 -1.63
CA TYR A 126 13.47 6.29 -2.92
C TYR A 126 12.33 6.67 -3.83
N LEU A 127 12.61 7.62 -4.72
CA LEU A 127 11.70 8.01 -5.79
C LEU A 127 12.45 7.85 -7.11
N ILE A 128 11.89 7.06 -8.01
CA ILE A 128 12.51 6.78 -9.30
C ILE A 128 11.58 7.29 -10.40
N LYS A 129 12.13 8.09 -11.30
CA LYS A 129 11.42 8.55 -12.49
C LYS A 129 11.87 7.69 -13.67
N TYR A 130 10.92 7.20 -14.44
CA TYR A 130 11.25 6.39 -15.61
C TYR A 130 10.20 6.57 -16.70
N PHE A 131 10.51 6.08 -17.89
CA PHE A 131 9.63 6.21 -19.04
C PHE A 131 9.20 4.83 -19.52
N LEU A 132 7.92 4.72 -19.83
CA LEU A 132 7.41 3.53 -20.50
C LEU A 132 7.77 3.57 -21.98
N LYS A 133 8.12 2.41 -22.53
CA LYS A 133 8.44 2.32 -23.96
C LYS A 133 7.20 2.01 -24.78
#